data_53675f6a969fbb57eb609a041415243d
#
_entry.id   53675f6a969fbb57eb609a041415243d
#
_cell.length_a   1.000
_cell.length_b   1.000
_cell.length_c   1.000
_cell.angle_alpha   90.00
_cell.angle_beta   90.00
_cell.angle_gamma   90.00
#
_symmetry.space_group_name_H-M   'P 1'
#
loop_
_entity.id
_entity.type
_entity.pdbx_description
1 polymer ?
#
loop_
_entity_poly.entity_id
_entity_poly.type
_entity_poly.pdbx_seq_one_letter_code
_entity_poly.pdbx_strand_id
1 'polypeptide(L)'
;MAKVIFMHFDEKADGIYDAKIGEPLVRLAKEKGIPLTTCSSDNYKNCLVSVEHIADVEPTSYMEDEELDILVELGAISSDDAHQCQQYTISPKIRIAPMMLIKGDVLIKPFKL
;
A
#
# COMPACT_ATOMS: atom_id res chain seq x y z
N MET A 1 -5.63 17.68 -1.53
CA MET A 1 -4.94 16.74 -0.61
C MET A 1 -5.77 15.48 -0.45
N ALA A 2 -5.12 14.37 -0.21
CA ALA A 2 -5.78 13.10 0.05
C ALA A 2 -5.83 12.83 1.55
N LYS A 3 -6.87 12.12 2.00
CA LYS A 3 -6.98 11.64 3.37
C LYS A 3 -6.49 10.20 3.42
N VAL A 4 -5.51 9.93 4.27
CA VAL A 4 -4.97 8.59 4.50
C VAL A 4 -5.34 8.16 5.91
N ILE A 5 -6.07 7.05 5.99
CA ILE A 5 -6.46 6.47 7.27
C ILE A 5 -5.55 5.28 7.54
N PHE A 6 -4.81 5.32 8.65
CA PHE A 6 -4.03 4.19 9.14
C PHE A 6 -4.81 3.49 10.25
N MET A 7 -4.92 2.17 10.15
CA MET A 7 -5.71 1.37 11.08
C MET A 7 -4.96 0.07 11.40
N HIS A 8 -4.95 -0.31 12.68
CA HIS A 8 -4.33 -1.55 13.19
C HIS A 8 -2.80 -1.58 13.14
N PHE A 9 -2.14 -0.44 13.03
CA PHE A 9 -0.67 -0.36 13.12
C PHE A 9 -0.21 -0.09 14.55
N ASP A 10 -0.68 1.00 15.13
CA ASP A 10 -0.32 1.45 16.47
C ASP A 10 -1.48 2.29 17.00
N GLU A 11 -2.06 1.87 18.09
CA GLU A 11 -3.23 2.53 18.69
C GLU A 11 -3.01 4.03 18.89
N LYS A 12 -1.78 4.44 19.22
CA LYS A 12 -1.45 5.84 19.47
C LYS A 12 -1.21 6.65 18.21
N ALA A 13 -0.72 6.01 17.16
CA ALA A 13 -0.35 6.68 15.91
C ALA A 13 -1.45 6.56 14.85
N ASP A 14 -2.29 5.55 14.92
CA ASP A 14 -3.38 5.35 13.97
C ASP A 14 -4.31 6.55 13.95
N GLY A 15 -4.78 6.89 12.76
CA GLY A 15 -5.68 8.03 12.60
C GLY A 15 -5.82 8.43 11.15
N ILE A 16 -6.36 9.62 10.94
CA ILE A 16 -6.58 10.20 9.62
C ILE A 16 -5.57 11.32 9.43
N TYR A 17 -4.82 11.27 8.33
CA TYR A 17 -3.79 12.25 8.03
C TYR A 17 -3.96 12.79 6.61
N ASP A 18 -3.58 14.05 6.41
CA ASP A 18 -3.55 14.67 5.10
C ASP A 18 -2.23 14.33 4.39
N ALA A 19 -2.32 14.00 3.11
CA ALA A 19 -1.17 13.71 2.27
C ALA A 19 -1.26 14.51 0.97
N LYS A 20 -0.12 14.89 0.43
CA LYS A 20 -0.06 15.50 -0.89
C LYS A 20 -0.22 14.40 -1.95
N ILE A 21 -0.91 14.72 -3.03
CA ILE A 21 -1.04 13.79 -4.16
C ILE A 21 0.36 13.50 -4.72
N GLY A 22 0.70 12.22 -4.82
CA GLY A 22 2.01 11.76 -5.26
C GLY A 22 3.01 11.53 -4.13
N GLU A 23 2.63 11.74 -2.88
CA GLU A 23 3.51 11.49 -1.74
C GLU A 23 3.71 9.99 -1.54
N PRO A 24 4.96 9.53 -1.30
CA PRO A 24 5.19 8.13 -0.96
C PRO A 24 4.54 7.77 0.38
N LEU A 25 3.86 6.62 0.42
CA LEU A 25 3.19 6.19 1.65
C LEU A 25 4.15 6.05 2.83
N VAL A 26 5.32 5.47 2.60
CA VAL A 26 6.30 5.24 3.68
C VAL A 26 6.83 6.55 4.26
N ARG A 27 6.91 7.60 3.46
CA ARG A 27 7.32 8.93 3.94
C ARG A 27 6.30 9.49 4.92
N LEU A 28 5.02 9.43 4.57
CA LEU A 28 3.94 9.86 5.45
C LEU A 28 3.92 9.04 6.73
N ALA A 29 4.04 7.71 6.61
CA ALA A 29 4.06 6.81 7.75
C ALA A 29 5.20 7.17 8.71
N LYS A 30 6.38 7.44 8.19
CA LYS A 30 7.54 7.84 8.99
C LYS A 30 7.28 9.14 9.74
N GLU A 31 6.72 10.13 9.07
CA GLU A 31 6.41 11.43 9.68
C GLU A 31 5.39 11.31 10.82
N LYS A 32 4.47 10.38 10.71
CA LYS A 32 3.36 10.22 11.67
C LYS A 32 3.61 9.11 12.68
N GLY A 33 4.78 8.49 12.67
CA GLY A 33 5.12 7.44 13.64
C GLY A 33 4.43 6.10 13.39
N ILE A 34 3.92 5.88 12.19
CA ILE A 34 3.32 4.60 11.81
C ILE A 34 4.45 3.59 11.57
N PRO A 35 4.38 2.36 12.13
CA PRO A 35 5.47 1.39 12.03
C PRO A 35 5.57 0.68 10.68
N LEU A 36 5.78 1.47 9.62
CA LEU A 36 6.05 0.97 8.25
C LEU A 36 7.48 1.27 7.80
N THR A 37 8.30 1.85 8.68
CA THR A 37 9.60 2.41 8.29
C THR A 37 10.75 1.41 8.35
N THR A 38 10.51 0.20 8.85
CA THR A 38 11.54 -0.84 8.97
C THR A 38 11.67 -1.71 7.72
N CYS A 39 10.94 -1.38 6.67
CA CYS A 39 10.92 -2.15 5.43
C CYS A 39 12.18 -1.88 4.62
N SER A 40 12.78 -2.93 4.09
CA SER A 40 13.92 -2.85 3.17
C SER A 40 13.66 -3.70 1.94
N SER A 41 14.41 -3.44 0.87
CA SER A 41 14.31 -4.19 -0.38
C SER A 41 14.59 -5.69 -0.21
N ASP A 42 15.27 -6.07 0.87
CA ASP A 42 15.60 -7.47 1.15
C ASP A 42 14.50 -8.19 1.93
N ASN A 43 13.47 -7.49 2.40
CA ASN A 43 12.46 -8.08 3.26
C ASN A 43 11.08 -7.45 3.06
N TYR A 44 10.60 -7.51 1.84
CA TYR A 44 9.30 -6.92 1.47
C TYR A 44 8.12 -7.55 2.20
N LYS A 45 8.24 -8.79 2.69
CA LYS A 45 7.12 -9.44 3.38
C LYS A 45 6.68 -8.70 4.66
N ASN A 46 7.56 -7.87 5.24
CA ASN A 46 7.25 -7.05 6.41
C ASN A 46 6.68 -5.68 6.02
N CYS A 47 6.55 -5.41 4.74
CA CYS A 47 6.10 -4.13 4.18
C CYS A 47 4.77 -4.24 3.46
N LEU A 48 4.07 -5.35 3.60
CA LEU A 48 2.81 -5.55 2.91
C LEU A 48 1.70 -4.81 3.66
N VAL A 49 0.86 -4.12 2.90
CA VAL A 49 -0.30 -3.41 3.43
C VAL A 49 -1.54 -3.78 2.65
N SER A 50 -2.68 -3.73 3.33
CA SER A 50 -3.99 -3.84 2.71
C SER A 50 -4.47 -2.42 2.37
N VAL A 51 -4.96 -2.23 1.16
CA VAL A 51 -5.41 -0.95 0.64
C VAL A 51 -6.90 -1.04 0.32
N GLU A 52 -7.70 -0.16 0.94
CA GLU A 52 -9.14 -0.10 0.68
C GLU A 52 -9.52 1.26 0.13
N HIS A 53 -10.38 1.27 -0.89
CA HIS A 53 -10.93 2.48 -1.46
C HIS A 53 -11.91 3.13 -0.48
N ILE A 54 -11.83 4.46 -0.36
CA ILE A 54 -12.82 5.25 0.40
C ILE A 54 -13.72 6.00 -0.57
N ALA A 55 -13.19 6.37 -1.73
CA ALA A 55 -13.88 7.12 -2.77
C ALA A 55 -13.77 6.41 -4.11
N ASP A 56 -14.52 6.90 -5.12
CA ASP A 56 -14.58 6.29 -6.46
C ASP A 56 -13.36 6.60 -7.33
N VAL A 57 -12.30 7.15 -6.76
CA VAL A 57 -11.05 7.43 -7.47
C VAL A 57 -9.97 6.43 -7.07
N GLU A 58 -9.02 6.18 -7.97
CA GLU A 58 -7.88 5.32 -7.69
C GLU A 58 -7.05 5.94 -6.57
N PRO A 59 -6.92 5.29 -5.40
CA PRO A 59 -6.27 5.91 -4.24
C PRO A 59 -4.75 5.86 -4.26
N THR A 60 -4.14 5.06 -5.15
CA THR A 60 -2.71 4.82 -5.18
C THR A 60 -2.18 4.84 -6.60
N SER A 61 -0.85 4.94 -6.74
CA SER A 61 -0.19 4.76 -8.03
C SER A 61 -0.46 3.35 -8.58
N TYR A 62 -0.44 3.23 -9.92
CA TYR A 62 -0.57 1.93 -10.57
C TYR A 62 0.58 1.02 -10.14
N MET A 63 0.27 -0.25 -10.00
CA MET A 63 1.25 -1.26 -9.69
C MET A 63 2.02 -1.64 -10.94
N GLU A 64 3.34 -1.60 -10.85
CA GLU A 64 4.20 -2.05 -11.93
C GLU A 64 4.38 -3.57 -11.88
N ASP A 65 4.80 -4.15 -13.01
CA ASP A 65 4.97 -5.60 -13.13
C ASP A 65 5.94 -6.16 -12.08
N GLU A 66 6.99 -5.41 -11.75
CA GLU A 66 7.95 -5.80 -10.72
C GLU A 66 7.28 -6.02 -9.37
N GLU A 67 6.38 -5.13 -8.98
CA GLU A 67 5.66 -5.27 -7.70
C GLU A 67 4.75 -6.50 -7.73
N LEU A 68 4.04 -6.73 -8.84
CA LEU A 68 3.19 -7.91 -9.01
C LEU A 68 4.00 -9.20 -8.90
N ASP A 69 5.16 -9.26 -9.54
CA ASP A 69 6.02 -10.43 -9.49
C ASP A 69 6.49 -10.73 -8.07
N ILE A 70 6.87 -9.71 -7.33
CA ILE A 70 7.28 -9.85 -5.91
C ILE A 70 6.12 -10.35 -5.06
N LEU A 71 4.91 -9.82 -5.26
CA LEU A 71 3.74 -10.25 -4.48
C LEU A 71 3.38 -11.71 -4.74
N VAL A 72 3.51 -12.17 -5.99
CA VAL A 72 3.30 -13.59 -6.34
C VAL A 72 4.37 -14.45 -5.67
N GLU A 73 5.63 -14.05 -5.77
CA GLU A 73 6.76 -14.78 -5.18
C GLU A 73 6.61 -14.90 -3.67
N LEU A 74 6.13 -13.85 -3.00
CA LEU A 74 5.89 -13.86 -1.56
C LEU A 74 4.65 -14.68 -1.16
N GLY A 75 3.80 -15.04 -2.12
CA GLY A 75 2.56 -15.73 -1.83
C GLY A 75 1.42 -14.81 -1.37
N ALA A 76 1.58 -13.49 -1.53
CA ALA A 76 0.56 -12.53 -1.13
C ALA A 76 -0.63 -12.50 -2.07
N ILE A 77 -0.40 -12.73 -3.36
CA ILE A 77 -1.45 -12.87 -4.38
C ILE A 77 -1.14 -14.08 -5.25
N SER A 78 -2.15 -14.60 -5.94
CA SER A 78 -1.95 -15.72 -6.87
C SER A 78 -1.44 -15.21 -8.22
N SER A 79 -0.87 -16.12 -9.04
CA SER A 79 -0.48 -15.81 -10.40
C SER A 79 -1.67 -15.37 -11.25
N ASP A 80 -2.85 -15.96 -11.02
CA ASP A 80 -4.08 -15.60 -11.72
C ASP A 80 -4.49 -14.17 -11.38
N ASP A 81 -4.43 -13.79 -10.10
CA ASP A 81 -4.74 -12.43 -9.66
C ASP A 81 -3.79 -11.42 -10.30
N ALA A 82 -2.49 -11.72 -10.33
CA ALA A 82 -1.50 -10.86 -10.97
C ALA A 82 -1.78 -10.68 -12.46
N HIS A 83 -2.14 -11.76 -13.14
CA HIS A 83 -2.48 -11.73 -14.56
C HIS A 83 -3.69 -10.84 -14.83
N GLN A 84 -4.73 -10.96 -13.99
CA GLN A 84 -5.92 -10.12 -14.11
C GLN A 84 -5.60 -8.64 -13.86
N CYS A 85 -4.75 -8.35 -12.89
CA CYS A 85 -4.32 -6.97 -12.63
C CYS A 85 -3.61 -6.37 -13.84
N GLN A 86 -2.73 -7.12 -14.49
CA GLN A 86 -2.04 -6.68 -15.69
C GLN A 86 -3.01 -6.47 -16.84
N GLN A 87 -3.92 -7.42 -17.07
CA GLN A 87 -4.84 -7.43 -18.18
C GLN A 87 -5.84 -6.26 -18.10
N TYR A 88 -6.36 -5.95 -16.91
CA TYR A 88 -7.39 -4.93 -16.71
C TYR A 88 -6.84 -3.62 -16.16
N THR A 89 -5.54 -3.51 -16.00
CA THR A 89 -4.86 -2.32 -15.45
C THR A 89 -5.46 -1.91 -14.10
N ILE A 90 -5.63 -2.88 -13.22
CA ILE A 90 -6.12 -2.67 -11.85
C ILE A 90 -5.03 -3.04 -10.84
N SER A 91 -5.09 -2.42 -9.67
CA SER A 91 -4.17 -2.73 -8.57
C SER A 91 -4.83 -3.71 -7.62
N PRO A 92 -4.11 -4.73 -7.13
CA PRO A 92 -4.64 -5.60 -6.08
C PRO A 92 -4.79 -4.83 -4.77
N LYS A 93 -5.56 -5.40 -3.85
CA LYS A 93 -5.77 -4.78 -2.53
C LYS A 93 -4.55 -4.87 -1.63
N ILE A 94 -3.60 -5.72 -1.95
CA ILE A 94 -2.36 -5.89 -1.19
C ILE A 94 -1.24 -5.23 -1.97
N ARG A 95 -0.50 -4.35 -1.31
CA ARG A 95 0.57 -3.58 -1.92
C ARG A 95 1.84 -3.67 -1.10
N ILE A 96 2.96 -3.42 -1.76
CA ILE A 96 4.26 -3.25 -1.10
C ILE A 96 4.42 -1.77 -0.77
N ALA A 97 4.36 -1.43 0.51
CA ALA A 97 4.30 -0.04 0.95
C ALA A 97 5.37 0.88 0.35
N PRO A 98 6.66 0.49 0.29
CA PRO A 98 7.69 1.37 -0.29
C PRO A 98 7.53 1.65 -1.78
N MET A 99 6.71 0.88 -2.50
CA MET A 99 6.51 1.03 -3.94
C MET A 99 5.26 1.83 -4.30
N MET A 100 4.56 2.37 -3.30
CA MET A 100 3.26 2.97 -3.51
C MET A 100 3.26 4.47 -3.26
N LEU A 101 2.64 5.23 -4.15
CA LEU A 101 2.38 6.65 -4.00
C LEU A 101 0.89 6.88 -3.73
N ILE A 102 0.60 7.88 -2.91
CA ILE A 102 -0.78 8.25 -2.57
C ILE A 102 -1.35 9.13 -3.67
N LYS A 103 -2.53 8.77 -4.17
CA LYS A 103 -3.23 9.50 -5.24
C LYS A 103 -4.62 9.99 -4.83
N GLY A 104 -5.20 9.41 -3.80
CA GLY A 104 -6.54 9.77 -3.33
C GLY A 104 -6.79 9.26 -1.93
N ASP A 105 -8.02 9.41 -1.46
CA ASP A 105 -8.41 8.97 -0.13
C ASP A 105 -8.31 7.45 -0.03
N VAL A 106 -7.69 6.96 1.04
CA VAL A 106 -7.33 5.55 1.16
C VAL A 106 -7.32 5.11 2.61
N LEU A 107 -7.75 3.87 2.85
CA LEU A 107 -7.61 3.19 4.13
C LEU A 107 -6.49 2.18 4.04
N ILE A 108 -5.51 2.28 4.92
CA ILE A 108 -4.32 1.42 4.97
C ILE A 108 -4.32 0.60 6.25
N LYS A 109 -4.19 -0.71 6.11
CA LYS A 109 -4.06 -1.65 7.22
C LYS A 109 -2.82 -2.50 7.02
N PRO A 110 -2.20 -3.03 8.09
CA PRO A 110 -1.12 -4.00 7.93
C PRO A 110 -1.66 -5.30 7.32
N PHE A 111 -0.84 -5.95 6.52
CA PHE A 111 -1.15 -7.26 5.97
C PHE A 111 -0.01 -8.22 6.32
N LYS A 112 -0.35 -9.39 6.84
CA LYS A 112 0.60 -10.45 7.17
C LYS A 112 0.27 -11.71 6.39
N LEU A 113 1.31 -12.35 5.89
CA LEU A 113 1.21 -13.63 5.20
C LEU A 113 0.86 -14.76 6.17
#